data_b2a328d45f69a050aa7d8cb862d73681
#
_entry.id   b2a328d45f69a050aa7d8cb862d73681
#
_cell.length_a   1.000
_cell.length_b   1.000
_cell.length_c   1.000
_cell.angle_alpha   90.00
_cell.angle_beta   90.00
_cell.angle_gamma   90.00
#
_symmetry.space_group_name_H-M   'P 1'
#
loop_
_entity.id
_entity.type
_entity.pdbx_description
1 polymer ?
#
loop_
_entity_poly.entity_id
_entity_poly.type
_entity_poly.pdbx_seq_one_letter_code
_entity_poly.pdbx_strand_id
1 'polypeptide(L)'
;VSSRGLGDVYKRQIENGSFTFSTPDKIIATPGSDGIAKFENIEIYEGNYLTKEFKVNAAKLDDKYILPNTDIDTTTIRVSVTDGDTGTIEVYNAYENIFQVNSESRLFLIQEITDEKYQILFGDGVLGKKPPNGSTIKVSYIVTNGSDGNGASNFNFSGNLSYPKRNGDVIVDTPITSNISLLTVPQASENGDNIEPVDNVKYLAPRVYASQYRAVTANDYTSLVPSVYPNIDSVTAYGGEELDPPQYGKVFI
;
A
#
# COMPACT_ATOMS: atom_id res chain seq x y z
N VAL A 1 -32.05 12.51 7.91
CA VAL A 1 -31.04 13.15 7.07
C VAL A 1 -29.72 12.42 7.38
N SER A 2 -29.33 11.53 6.51
CA SER A 2 -28.11 10.74 6.68
C SER A 2 -26.91 11.62 6.32
N SER A 3 -26.20 12.12 7.31
CA SER A 3 -24.90 12.78 7.10
C SER A 3 -23.82 11.69 7.06
N ARG A 4 -23.34 11.37 5.87
CA ARG A 4 -22.13 10.55 5.71
C ARG A 4 -20.94 11.48 5.85
N GLY A 5 -20.14 11.31 6.92
CA GLY A 5 -18.87 12.02 7.06
C GLY A 5 -17.85 11.46 6.07
N LEU A 6 -17.33 12.31 5.18
CA LEU A 6 -16.16 12.01 4.37
C LEU A 6 -14.94 12.61 5.07
N GLY A 7 -14.01 11.76 5.50
CA GLY A 7 -12.74 12.21 6.04
C GLY A 7 -11.60 11.93 5.05
N ASP A 8 -10.96 12.96 4.54
CA ASP A 8 -9.62 12.85 3.99
C ASP A 8 -8.65 12.95 5.16
N VAL A 9 -8.14 11.81 5.61
CA VAL A 9 -7.15 11.77 6.69
C VAL A 9 -5.76 11.94 6.06
N TYR A 10 -5.36 13.19 5.87
CA TYR A 10 -4.00 13.50 5.45
C TYR A 10 -3.19 13.97 6.66
N LYS A 11 -2.09 13.27 6.94
CA LYS A 11 -1.01 13.57 7.89
C LYS A 11 -1.37 13.43 9.37
N ARG A 12 -0.71 12.48 10.00
CA ARG A 12 -0.57 12.39 11.44
C ARG A 12 0.92 12.60 11.78
N GLN A 13 1.22 13.50 12.72
CA GLN A 13 2.58 13.70 13.21
C GLN A 13 2.72 13.05 14.58
N ILE A 14 3.92 12.53 14.86
CA ILE A 14 4.31 12.00 16.15
C ILE A 14 5.21 13.02 16.86
N GLU A 15 4.93 13.27 18.13
CA GLU A 15 5.87 13.96 19.00
C GLU A 15 6.84 12.93 19.58
N ASN A 16 8.01 12.86 19.05
CA ASN A 16 9.30 12.36 19.56
C ASN A 16 10.25 11.98 18.41
N GLY A 17 10.67 13.03 17.65
CA GLY A 17 11.31 12.83 16.36
C GLY A 17 10.23 12.83 15.29
N SER A 18 10.23 13.80 14.44
CA SER A 18 9.14 14.22 13.54
C SER A 18 8.77 13.22 12.43
N PHE A 19 8.22 12.08 12.78
CA PHE A 19 7.67 11.15 11.80
C PHE A 19 6.22 11.51 11.45
N THR A 20 5.88 11.38 10.18
CA THR A 20 4.52 11.55 9.69
C THR A 20 3.94 10.16 9.39
N PHE A 21 2.72 9.91 9.84
CA PHE A 21 1.98 8.70 9.50
C PHE A 21 0.78 9.08 8.64
N SER A 22 0.59 8.36 7.57
CA SER A 22 -0.45 8.64 6.57
C SER A 22 -1.26 7.38 6.26
N THR A 23 -2.48 7.56 5.80
CA THR A 23 -3.26 6.46 5.21
C THR A 23 -3.36 6.66 3.71
N PRO A 24 -3.13 5.62 2.89
CA PRO A 24 -3.26 5.71 1.44
C PRO A 24 -4.71 5.80 0.99
N ASP A 25 -5.64 5.32 1.82
CA ASP A 25 -7.04 5.17 1.46
C ASP A 25 -7.92 6.24 2.11
N LYS A 26 -8.99 6.62 1.40
CA LYS A 26 -10.03 7.50 1.92
C LYS A 26 -10.91 6.73 2.89
N ILE A 27 -10.99 7.20 4.14
CA ILE A 27 -11.76 6.56 5.19
C ILE A 27 -13.05 7.33 5.43
N ILE A 28 -14.16 6.60 5.47
CA ILE A 28 -15.50 7.16 5.66
C ILE A 28 -16.10 6.57 6.94
N ALA A 29 -16.57 7.43 7.84
CA ALA A 29 -17.33 7.01 9.00
C ALA A 29 -18.73 7.64 8.99
N THR A 30 -19.72 6.89 9.47
CA THR A 30 -21.09 7.37 9.61
C THR A 30 -21.30 7.77 11.07
N PRO A 31 -21.83 8.97 11.36
CA PRO A 31 -22.14 9.37 12.72
C PRO A 31 -23.17 8.43 13.37
N GLY A 32 -22.94 8.11 14.64
CA GLY A 32 -23.89 7.38 15.47
C GLY A 32 -25.12 8.21 15.84
N SER A 33 -26.00 7.64 16.66
CA SER A 33 -27.17 8.33 17.18
C SER A 33 -26.83 9.52 18.09
N ASP A 34 -25.63 9.54 18.64
CA ASP A 34 -25.02 10.61 19.43
C ASP A 34 -24.45 11.75 18.59
N GLY A 35 -24.50 11.64 17.26
CA GLY A 35 -23.94 12.59 16.32
C GLY A 35 -22.41 12.51 16.17
N ILE A 36 -21.76 11.52 16.79
CA ILE A 36 -20.31 11.34 16.77
C ILE A 36 -19.93 10.33 15.66
N ALA A 37 -19.03 10.73 14.77
CA ALA A 37 -18.41 9.82 13.82
C ALA A 37 -17.13 9.25 14.46
N LYS A 38 -17.03 7.92 14.52
CA LYS A 38 -15.87 7.20 15.04
C LYS A 38 -15.15 6.53 13.90
N PHE A 39 -13.85 6.71 13.86
CA PHE A 39 -12.94 6.02 12.93
C PHE A 39 -12.19 4.98 13.76
N GLU A 40 -12.45 3.72 13.49
CA GLU A 40 -11.89 2.60 14.25
C GLU A 40 -11.05 1.70 13.34
N ASN A 41 -10.02 1.08 13.90
CA ASN A 41 -9.14 0.13 13.19
C ASN A 41 -8.54 0.71 11.90
N ILE A 42 -8.04 1.95 11.96
CA ILE A 42 -7.38 2.58 10.83
C ILE A 42 -5.92 2.14 10.79
N GLU A 43 -5.52 1.55 9.68
CA GLU A 43 -4.13 1.30 9.37
C GLU A 43 -3.48 2.60 8.88
N ILE A 44 -2.35 2.93 9.48
CA ILE A 44 -1.55 4.10 9.13
C ILE A 44 -0.11 3.66 8.89
N TYR A 45 0.48 4.20 7.85
CA TYR A 45 1.83 3.86 7.40
C TYR A 45 2.75 5.05 7.64
N GLU A 46 3.97 4.76 8.13
CA GLU A 46 4.98 5.80 8.30
C GLU A 46 5.37 6.35 6.92
N GLY A 47 5.51 7.66 6.83
CA GLY A 47 6.01 8.35 5.66
C GLY A 47 5.13 9.48 5.17
N ASN A 48 5.64 10.12 4.12
CA ASN A 48 4.97 11.26 3.49
C ASN A 48 4.10 10.79 2.33
N TYR A 49 2.80 11.08 2.41
CA TYR A 49 1.87 10.83 1.32
C TYR A 49 2.09 11.83 0.18
N LEU A 50 2.42 11.31 -0.98
CA LEU A 50 2.68 12.09 -2.18
C LEU A 50 1.75 11.66 -3.32
N THR A 51 1.59 12.55 -4.29
CA THR A 51 0.82 12.30 -5.50
C THR A 51 1.59 12.76 -6.71
N LYS A 52 1.61 11.91 -7.76
CA LYS A 52 2.17 12.23 -9.07
C LYS A 52 1.10 12.05 -10.14
N GLU A 53 1.01 13.04 -11.03
CA GLU A 53 0.09 12.96 -12.17
C GLU A 53 0.88 12.82 -13.48
N PHE A 54 0.33 12.01 -14.37
CA PHE A 54 0.84 11.80 -15.72
C PHE A 54 -0.28 11.99 -16.73
N LYS A 55 0.06 12.52 -17.90
CA LYS A 55 -0.88 12.66 -19.01
C LYS A 55 -0.62 11.57 -20.04
N VAL A 56 -1.65 10.79 -20.37
CA VAL A 56 -1.53 9.73 -21.38
C VAL A 56 -1.43 10.35 -22.77
N ASN A 57 -0.38 10.00 -23.50
CA ASN A 57 -0.18 10.42 -24.89
C ASN A 57 0.06 9.19 -25.78
N ALA A 58 -0.98 8.76 -26.49
CA ALA A 58 -0.91 7.58 -27.36
C ALA A 58 0.05 7.73 -28.57
N ALA A 59 0.52 8.96 -28.86
CA ALA A 59 1.52 9.17 -29.91
C ALA A 59 2.94 8.84 -29.45
N LYS A 60 3.16 8.69 -28.13
CA LYS A 60 4.41 8.20 -27.58
C LYS A 60 4.36 6.68 -27.41
N LEU A 61 5.15 5.96 -28.19
CA LEU A 61 5.21 4.49 -28.15
C LEU A 61 5.79 3.95 -26.83
N ASP A 62 6.64 4.73 -26.14
CA ASP A 62 7.32 4.36 -24.89
C ASP A 62 6.99 5.34 -23.75
N ASP A 63 5.70 5.60 -23.52
CA ASP A 63 5.32 6.47 -22.41
C ASP A 63 5.55 5.73 -21.09
N LYS A 64 6.55 6.20 -20.33
CA LYS A 64 6.96 5.58 -19.07
C LYS A 64 6.44 6.40 -17.90
N TYR A 65 5.63 5.78 -17.06
CA TYR A 65 5.08 6.41 -15.86
C TYR A 65 5.98 6.14 -14.66
N ILE A 66 7.11 6.86 -14.60
CA ILE A 66 8.14 6.68 -13.58
C ILE A 66 7.85 7.58 -12.40
N LEU A 67 7.80 7.00 -11.19
CA LEU A 67 7.70 7.74 -9.95
C LEU A 67 9.05 8.40 -9.62
N PRO A 68 9.07 9.68 -9.24
CA PRO A 68 10.31 10.43 -9.09
C PRO A 68 11.09 10.10 -7.82
N ASN A 69 10.44 9.51 -6.82
CA ASN A 69 11.00 9.25 -5.50
C ASN A 69 11.59 7.85 -5.41
N THR A 70 12.56 7.68 -4.53
CA THR A 70 13.02 6.42 -3.94
C THR A 70 12.26 6.15 -2.64
N ASP A 71 12.53 5.04 -1.96
CA ASP A 71 11.98 4.69 -0.66
C ASP A 71 10.44 4.67 -0.62
N ILE A 72 9.83 4.30 -1.75
CA ILE A 72 8.37 4.19 -1.87
C ILE A 72 7.92 2.86 -1.27
N ASP A 73 7.00 2.93 -0.31
CA ASP A 73 6.25 1.74 0.11
C ASP A 73 5.26 1.34 -0.99
N THR A 74 5.62 0.31 -1.73
CA THR A 74 4.86 -0.17 -2.90
C THR A 74 3.47 -0.69 -2.54
N THR A 75 3.23 -1.11 -1.30
CA THR A 75 1.93 -1.58 -0.82
C THR A 75 0.92 -0.44 -0.70
N THR A 76 1.40 0.79 -0.56
CA THR A 76 0.61 2.01 -0.42
C THR A 76 0.24 2.67 -1.75
N ILE A 77 0.76 2.15 -2.87
CA ILE A 77 0.50 2.73 -4.19
C ILE A 77 -0.99 2.59 -4.55
N ARG A 78 -1.62 3.72 -4.89
CA ARG A 78 -2.99 3.79 -5.39
C ARG A 78 -3.01 4.50 -6.73
N VAL A 79 -3.70 3.93 -7.70
CA VAL A 79 -3.75 4.45 -9.06
C VAL A 79 -5.19 4.72 -9.48
N SER A 80 -5.44 5.91 -9.95
CA SER A 80 -6.70 6.28 -10.60
C SER A 80 -6.45 6.93 -11.94
N VAL A 81 -7.34 6.66 -12.87
CA VAL A 81 -7.30 7.23 -14.23
C VAL A 81 -8.56 8.04 -14.44
N THR A 82 -8.37 9.33 -14.72
CA THR A 82 -9.47 10.23 -15.10
C THR A 82 -9.50 10.32 -16.62
N ASP A 83 -10.58 9.88 -17.21
CA ASP A 83 -10.80 9.98 -18.65
C ASP A 83 -10.84 11.45 -19.09
N GLY A 84 -10.08 11.78 -20.14
CA GLY A 84 -9.92 13.16 -20.58
C GLY A 84 -11.18 13.75 -21.25
N ASP A 85 -12.04 12.91 -21.82
CA ASP A 85 -13.22 13.34 -22.57
C ASP A 85 -14.46 13.35 -21.66
N THR A 86 -14.63 12.31 -20.84
CA THR A 86 -15.83 12.14 -20.01
C THR A 86 -15.66 12.65 -18.58
N GLY A 87 -14.42 12.82 -18.11
CA GLY A 87 -14.12 13.14 -16.72
C GLY A 87 -14.37 11.99 -15.74
N THR A 88 -14.69 10.78 -16.24
CA THR A 88 -14.94 9.60 -15.41
C THR A 88 -13.66 9.15 -14.74
N ILE A 89 -13.73 8.88 -13.44
CA ILE A 89 -12.60 8.38 -12.65
C ILE A 89 -12.74 6.88 -12.48
N GLU A 90 -11.72 6.14 -12.91
CA GLU A 90 -11.61 4.70 -12.75
C GLU A 90 -10.43 4.38 -11.82
N VAL A 91 -10.67 3.51 -10.83
CA VAL A 91 -9.61 3.02 -9.94
C VAL A 91 -9.00 1.76 -10.56
N TYR A 92 -7.68 1.70 -10.57
CA TYR A 92 -6.90 0.56 -11.03
C TYR A 92 -6.28 -0.12 -9.81
N ASN A 93 -6.28 -1.44 -9.79
CA ASN A 93 -5.73 -2.23 -8.70
C ASN A 93 -4.35 -2.80 -9.07
N ALA A 94 -3.51 -3.01 -8.06
CA ALA A 94 -2.25 -3.73 -8.27
C ALA A 94 -2.55 -5.15 -8.78
N TYR A 95 -1.71 -5.60 -9.69
CA TYR A 95 -1.84 -6.93 -10.27
C TYR A 95 -1.37 -7.99 -9.27
N GLU A 96 -2.27 -8.88 -8.90
CA GLU A 96 -1.96 -9.98 -7.97
C GLU A 96 -1.94 -11.36 -8.65
N ASN A 97 -2.79 -11.57 -9.66
CA ASN A 97 -2.94 -12.89 -10.26
C ASN A 97 -3.38 -12.83 -11.73
N ILE A 98 -2.69 -13.59 -12.60
CA ILE A 98 -2.94 -13.63 -14.05
C ILE A 98 -4.27 -14.31 -14.42
N PHE A 99 -4.82 -15.14 -13.54
CA PHE A 99 -6.06 -15.84 -13.81
C PHE A 99 -7.24 -14.88 -13.80
N GLN A 100 -8.06 -14.93 -14.85
CA GLN A 100 -9.25 -14.09 -15.07
C GLN A 100 -9.01 -12.64 -15.51
N VAL A 101 -7.80 -12.29 -15.94
CA VAL A 101 -7.53 -10.98 -16.56
C VAL A 101 -8.09 -10.94 -17.97
N ASN A 102 -8.84 -9.90 -18.29
CA ASN A 102 -9.39 -9.61 -19.62
C ASN A 102 -9.11 -8.16 -20.02
N SER A 103 -9.56 -7.76 -21.22
CA SER A 103 -9.32 -6.41 -21.75
C SER A 103 -9.91 -5.27 -20.93
N GLU A 104 -10.93 -5.54 -20.09
CA GLU A 104 -11.61 -4.55 -19.26
C GLU A 104 -11.07 -4.51 -17.81
N SER A 105 -10.17 -5.42 -17.47
CA SER A 105 -9.60 -5.50 -16.14
C SER A 105 -8.71 -4.29 -15.84
N ARG A 106 -9.09 -3.49 -14.84
CA ARG A 106 -8.37 -2.27 -14.44
C ARG A 106 -7.23 -2.63 -13.51
N LEU A 107 -6.08 -2.94 -14.10
CA LEU A 107 -4.91 -3.43 -13.40
C LEU A 107 -3.68 -2.61 -13.75
N PHE A 108 -2.76 -2.51 -12.81
CA PHE A 108 -1.42 -1.99 -13.02
C PHE A 108 -0.36 -2.91 -12.42
N LEU A 109 0.83 -2.86 -12.99
CA LEU A 109 2.03 -3.53 -12.49
C LEU A 109 2.99 -2.48 -11.95
N ILE A 110 3.70 -2.84 -10.91
CA ILE A 110 4.82 -2.06 -10.38
C ILE A 110 6.09 -2.78 -10.80
N GLN A 111 6.97 -2.06 -11.45
CA GLN A 111 8.29 -2.55 -11.85
C GLN A 111 9.36 -1.64 -11.27
N GLU A 112 10.28 -2.22 -10.52
CA GLU A 112 11.49 -1.53 -10.12
C GLU A 112 12.41 -1.34 -11.34
N ILE A 113 12.99 -0.16 -11.44
CA ILE A 113 13.94 0.23 -12.48
C ILE A 113 15.25 0.70 -11.83
N THR A 114 16.20 1.16 -12.64
CA THR A 114 17.47 1.70 -12.13
C THR A 114 17.24 2.84 -11.13
N ASP A 115 18.19 3.01 -10.20
CA ASP A 115 18.18 4.05 -9.16
C ASP A 115 17.02 3.92 -8.15
N GLU A 116 16.62 2.68 -7.80
CA GLU A 116 15.59 2.38 -6.79
C GLU A 116 14.26 3.09 -7.06
N LYS A 117 13.95 3.35 -8.33
CA LYS A 117 12.70 3.97 -8.77
C LYS A 117 11.73 2.94 -9.27
N TYR A 118 10.46 3.32 -9.24
CA TYR A 118 9.36 2.46 -9.68
C TYR A 118 8.67 3.03 -10.91
N GLN A 119 8.35 2.14 -11.84
CA GLN A 119 7.54 2.42 -13.02
C GLN A 119 6.19 1.74 -12.87
N ILE A 120 5.13 2.47 -13.21
CA ILE A 120 3.78 1.92 -13.31
C ILE A 120 3.53 1.49 -14.74
N LEU A 121 3.11 0.24 -14.92
CA LEU A 121 2.76 -0.35 -16.21
C LEU A 121 1.28 -0.69 -16.22
N PHE A 122 0.62 -0.45 -17.35
CA PHE A 122 -0.78 -0.78 -17.57
C PHE A 122 -0.94 -1.90 -18.59
N GLY A 123 -2.14 -2.47 -18.66
CA GLY A 123 -2.49 -3.42 -19.70
C GLY A 123 -2.40 -2.81 -21.11
N ASP A 124 -2.27 -3.69 -22.09
CA ASP A 124 -2.18 -3.35 -23.52
C ASP A 124 -3.54 -3.25 -24.22
N GLY A 125 -4.64 -3.56 -23.52
CA GLY A 125 -5.99 -3.65 -24.04
C GLY A 125 -6.40 -5.08 -24.45
N VAL A 126 -5.49 -6.05 -24.31
CA VAL A 126 -5.76 -7.49 -24.43
C VAL A 126 -5.70 -8.12 -23.04
N LEU A 127 -4.60 -7.92 -22.35
CA LEU A 127 -4.38 -8.30 -20.95
C LEU A 127 -4.39 -7.04 -20.09
N GLY A 128 -5.58 -6.69 -19.59
CA GLY A 128 -5.80 -5.50 -18.81
C GLY A 128 -6.15 -4.26 -19.64
N LYS A 129 -6.93 -3.38 -19.03
CA LYS A 129 -7.42 -2.16 -19.67
C LYS A 129 -6.27 -1.16 -19.86
N LYS A 130 -6.11 -0.68 -21.09
CA LYS A 130 -5.19 0.41 -21.40
C LYS A 130 -5.83 1.75 -21.09
N PRO A 131 -5.15 2.68 -20.37
CA PRO A 131 -5.65 4.02 -20.17
C PRO A 131 -5.92 4.74 -21.50
N PRO A 132 -7.08 5.39 -21.68
CA PRO A 132 -7.42 6.11 -22.90
C PRO A 132 -6.45 7.27 -23.18
N ASN A 133 -6.27 7.61 -24.46
CA ASN A 133 -5.50 8.80 -24.84
C ASN A 133 -6.12 10.07 -24.25
N GLY A 134 -5.28 11.00 -23.79
CA GLY A 134 -5.74 12.23 -23.16
C GLY A 134 -6.18 12.10 -21.70
N SER A 135 -6.21 10.88 -21.14
CA SER A 135 -6.51 10.63 -19.73
C SER A 135 -5.40 11.17 -18.82
N THR A 136 -5.78 11.46 -17.58
CA THR A 136 -4.83 11.78 -16.51
C THR A 136 -4.72 10.61 -15.55
N ILE A 137 -3.52 10.06 -15.42
CA ILE A 137 -3.18 9.02 -14.45
C ILE A 137 -2.71 9.74 -13.18
N LYS A 138 -3.39 9.49 -12.07
CA LYS A 138 -3.00 9.97 -10.74
C LYS A 138 -2.49 8.78 -9.93
N VAL A 139 -1.24 8.85 -9.51
CA VAL A 139 -0.59 7.85 -8.65
C VAL A 139 -0.32 8.48 -7.30
N SER A 140 -0.87 7.89 -6.26
CA SER A 140 -0.63 8.30 -4.87
C SER A 140 0.16 7.21 -4.16
N TYR A 141 1.10 7.59 -3.32
CA TYR A 141 2.00 6.67 -2.64
C TYR A 141 2.61 7.32 -1.40
N ILE A 142 3.18 6.52 -0.52
CA ILE A 142 3.89 6.96 0.66
C ILE A 142 5.39 6.74 0.45
N VAL A 143 6.19 7.77 0.76
CA VAL A 143 7.65 7.69 0.85
C VAL A 143 8.01 7.54 2.30
N THR A 144 8.59 6.41 2.66
CA THR A 144 8.90 5.99 4.03
C THR A 144 10.34 6.28 4.42
N ASN A 145 10.61 6.34 5.73
CA ASN A 145 11.96 6.37 6.29
C ASN A 145 12.41 4.98 6.77
N GLY A 146 11.77 3.92 6.29
CA GLY A 146 12.11 2.53 6.61
C GLY A 146 11.85 2.19 8.08
N SER A 147 12.84 1.64 8.76
CA SER A 147 12.72 1.21 10.15
C SER A 147 12.72 2.33 11.18
N ASP A 148 13.05 3.57 10.80
CA ASP A 148 13.24 4.69 11.73
C ASP A 148 11.93 5.07 12.46
N GLY A 149 10.78 4.83 11.83
CA GLY A 149 9.47 5.10 12.42
C GLY A 149 8.98 4.07 13.43
N ASN A 150 9.70 2.97 13.64
CA ASN A 150 9.31 1.92 14.56
C ASN A 150 9.36 2.39 16.02
N GLY A 151 8.42 1.89 16.83
CA GLY A 151 8.32 2.19 18.27
C GLY A 151 7.56 3.48 18.59
N ALA A 152 7.05 4.18 17.60
CA ALA A 152 6.26 5.37 17.82
C ALA A 152 4.92 5.02 18.48
N SER A 153 4.62 5.65 19.61
CA SER A 153 3.42 5.35 20.42
C SER A 153 2.55 6.56 20.72
N ASN A 154 3.08 7.77 20.58
CA ASN A 154 2.33 9.01 20.81
C ASN A 154 1.98 9.67 19.48
N PHE A 155 0.70 9.83 19.22
CA PHE A 155 0.22 10.37 17.96
C PHE A 155 -0.65 11.60 18.15
N ASN A 156 -0.41 12.62 17.33
CA ASN A 156 -1.27 13.79 17.22
C ASN A 156 -1.95 13.81 15.86
N PHE A 157 -3.24 14.09 15.83
CA PHE A 157 -3.96 14.23 14.57
C PHE A 157 -3.69 15.60 13.94
N SER A 158 -3.10 15.58 12.74
CA SER A 158 -2.86 16.79 11.94
C SER A 158 -3.55 16.75 10.56
N GLY A 159 -4.44 15.78 10.36
CA GLY A 159 -5.14 15.58 9.11
C GLY A 159 -6.35 16.50 8.91
N ASN A 160 -6.96 16.39 7.74
CA ASN A 160 -8.19 17.09 7.40
C ASN A 160 -9.37 16.12 7.48
N LEU A 161 -10.42 16.56 8.15
CA LEU A 161 -11.72 15.89 8.15
C LEU A 161 -12.74 16.80 7.51
N SER A 162 -13.65 16.23 6.74
CA SER A 162 -14.76 16.98 6.15
C SER A 162 -16.05 16.15 6.20
N TYR A 163 -17.16 16.82 6.06
CA TYR A 163 -18.45 16.17 5.87
C TYR A 163 -19.17 16.78 4.68
N PRO A 164 -19.94 15.99 3.91
CA PRO A 164 -20.71 16.49 2.78
C PRO A 164 -21.89 17.31 3.31
N LYS A 165 -21.89 18.61 2.99
CA LYS A 165 -22.98 19.53 3.27
C LYS A 165 -23.71 19.87 1.99
N ARG A 166 -25.04 19.77 2.03
CA ARG A 166 -25.88 20.21 0.90
C ARG A 166 -26.01 21.73 0.90
N ASN A 167 -25.59 22.34 -0.20
CA ASN A 167 -25.78 23.76 -0.42
C ASN A 167 -26.59 23.94 -1.73
N GLY A 168 -27.89 24.12 -1.60
CA GLY A 168 -28.83 24.04 -2.72
C GLY A 168 -28.84 22.65 -3.34
N ASP A 169 -28.56 22.54 -4.64
CA ASP A 169 -28.49 21.26 -5.37
C ASP A 169 -27.07 20.66 -5.43
N VAL A 170 -26.10 21.35 -4.86
CA VAL A 170 -24.70 20.92 -4.85
C VAL A 170 -24.30 20.39 -3.48
N ILE A 171 -23.54 19.27 -3.46
CA ILE A 171 -22.92 18.76 -2.25
C ILE A 171 -21.50 19.29 -2.20
N VAL A 172 -21.15 19.98 -1.10
CA VAL A 172 -19.83 20.55 -0.87
C VAL A 172 -19.22 19.93 0.37
N ASP A 173 -17.97 19.50 0.28
CA ASP A 173 -17.22 19.00 1.42
C ASP A 173 -16.88 20.17 2.35
N THR A 174 -17.42 20.12 3.55
CA THR A 174 -17.21 21.16 4.58
C THR A 174 -16.19 20.66 5.60
N PRO A 175 -15.09 21.38 5.82
CA PRO A 175 -14.04 20.96 6.74
C PRO A 175 -14.54 20.95 8.20
N ILE A 176 -14.07 19.97 8.97
CA ILE A 176 -14.26 19.88 10.42
C ILE A 176 -12.95 20.37 11.06
N THR A 177 -13.03 21.46 11.82
CA THR A 177 -11.85 22.11 12.41
C THR A 177 -11.83 22.06 13.94
N SER A 178 -12.86 21.49 14.58
CA SER A 178 -13.00 21.43 16.02
C SER A 178 -13.65 20.12 16.46
N ASN A 179 -13.52 19.81 17.76
CA ASN A 179 -14.08 18.60 18.38
C ASN A 179 -13.53 17.29 17.75
N ILE A 180 -12.27 17.32 17.37
CA ILE A 180 -11.53 16.14 16.90
C ILE A 180 -10.68 15.66 18.07
N SER A 181 -10.83 14.39 18.45
CA SER A 181 -10.00 13.77 19.47
C SER A 181 -9.47 12.43 19.03
N LEU A 182 -8.21 12.15 19.37
CA LEU A 182 -7.63 10.84 19.25
C LEU A 182 -7.92 10.06 20.53
N LEU A 183 -8.73 9.02 20.46
CA LEU A 183 -9.19 8.30 21.65
C LEU A 183 -8.19 7.26 22.12
N THR A 184 -7.63 6.47 21.20
CA THR A 184 -6.76 5.34 21.53
C THR A 184 -5.78 5.06 20.41
N VAL A 185 -4.54 4.77 20.78
CA VAL A 185 -3.54 4.14 19.90
C VAL A 185 -3.16 2.83 20.59
N PRO A 186 -3.67 1.70 20.13
CA PRO A 186 -3.55 0.43 20.85
C PRO A 186 -2.14 -0.15 20.79
N GLN A 187 -1.34 0.22 19.81
CA GLN A 187 -0.06 -0.38 19.52
C GLN A 187 0.97 0.66 19.04
N ALA A 188 2.22 0.48 19.44
CA ALA A 188 3.32 1.24 18.85
C ALA A 188 3.49 0.84 17.37
N SER A 189 4.05 1.76 16.57
CA SER A 189 4.37 1.45 15.18
C SER A 189 5.41 0.32 15.10
N GLU A 190 5.21 -0.59 14.18
CA GLU A 190 6.06 -1.76 13.94
C GLU A 190 6.09 -2.11 12.46
N ASN A 191 6.94 -3.07 12.10
CA ASN A 191 7.07 -3.60 10.73
C ASN A 191 7.60 -2.59 9.69
N GLY A 192 8.18 -1.47 10.12
CA GLY A 192 9.02 -0.66 9.23
C GLY A 192 10.35 -1.38 9.00
N ASP A 193 10.78 -1.47 7.75
CA ASP A 193 12.05 -2.07 7.37
C ASP A 193 12.73 -1.23 6.28
N ASN A 194 14.03 -1.43 6.15
CA ASN A 194 14.82 -0.79 5.12
C ASN A 194 14.79 -1.64 3.82
N ILE A 195 15.19 -1.04 2.72
CA ILE A 195 15.33 -1.76 1.44
C ILE A 195 16.20 -2.98 1.64
N GLU A 196 15.75 -4.13 1.17
CA GLU A 196 16.47 -5.39 1.29
C GLU A 196 17.84 -5.31 0.62
N PRO A 197 18.94 -5.66 1.32
CA PRO A 197 20.27 -5.64 0.73
C PRO A 197 20.38 -6.55 -0.49
N VAL A 198 21.07 -6.08 -1.54
CA VAL A 198 21.24 -6.82 -2.81
C VAL A 198 21.82 -8.23 -2.60
N ASP A 199 22.66 -8.42 -1.59
CA ASP A 199 23.24 -9.73 -1.29
C ASP A 199 22.19 -10.71 -0.73
N ASN A 200 21.22 -10.21 0.05
CA ASN A 200 20.08 -11.01 0.49
C ASN A 200 19.20 -11.40 -0.70
N VAL A 201 18.89 -10.43 -1.59
CA VAL A 201 18.12 -10.70 -2.80
C VAL A 201 18.81 -11.78 -3.66
N LYS A 202 20.13 -11.68 -3.88
CA LYS A 202 20.88 -12.68 -4.61
C LYS A 202 20.85 -14.06 -3.95
N TYR A 203 20.81 -14.10 -2.64
CA TYR A 203 20.72 -15.34 -1.88
C TYR A 203 19.33 -15.96 -1.90
N LEU A 204 18.29 -15.17 -1.69
CA LEU A 204 16.91 -15.62 -1.54
C LEU A 204 16.18 -15.84 -2.86
N ALA A 205 16.32 -14.95 -3.83
CA ALA A 205 15.55 -14.98 -5.08
C ALA A 205 15.66 -16.32 -5.85
N PRO A 206 16.84 -16.95 -6.05
CA PRO A 206 16.93 -18.25 -6.70
C PRO A 206 16.22 -19.36 -5.92
N ARG A 207 16.22 -19.29 -4.59
CA ARG A 207 15.61 -20.28 -3.72
C ARG A 207 14.09 -20.17 -3.73
N VAL A 208 13.56 -18.95 -3.61
CA VAL A 208 12.13 -18.66 -3.72
C VAL A 208 11.60 -19.06 -5.10
N TYR A 209 12.36 -18.77 -6.16
CA TYR A 209 12.01 -19.20 -7.52
C TYR A 209 12.00 -20.74 -7.65
N ALA A 210 12.99 -21.44 -7.10
CA ALA A 210 13.07 -22.90 -7.13
C ALA A 210 11.93 -23.56 -6.33
N SER A 211 11.52 -22.98 -5.20
CA SER A 211 10.41 -23.47 -4.39
C SER A 211 9.05 -23.32 -5.09
N GLN A 212 8.94 -22.43 -6.08
CA GLN A 212 7.67 -22.04 -6.73
C GLN A 212 6.58 -21.69 -5.72
N TYR A 213 6.95 -21.00 -4.65
CA TYR A 213 6.08 -20.63 -3.52
C TYR A 213 5.44 -21.86 -2.82
N ARG A 214 6.10 -23.01 -2.84
CA ARG A 214 5.67 -24.21 -2.15
C ARG A 214 6.74 -24.65 -1.17
N ALA A 215 6.37 -24.85 0.08
CA ALA A 215 7.26 -25.36 1.11
C ALA A 215 7.16 -26.89 1.16
N VAL A 216 8.15 -27.61 0.61
CA VAL A 216 8.21 -29.06 0.57
C VAL A 216 9.48 -29.57 1.24
N THR A 217 10.60 -28.92 1.00
CA THR A 217 11.91 -29.27 1.59
C THR A 217 12.28 -28.30 2.71
N ALA A 218 13.19 -28.67 3.59
CA ALA A 218 13.71 -27.80 4.63
C ALA A 218 14.24 -26.45 4.06
N ASN A 219 14.91 -26.52 2.91
CA ASN A 219 15.40 -25.33 2.22
C ASN A 219 14.26 -24.41 1.72
N ASP A 220 13.13 -24.97 1.31
CA ASP A 220 11.97 -24.17 0.89
C ASP A 220 11.38 -23.41 2.08
N TYR A 221 11.26 -24.09 3.25
CA TYR A 221 10.80 -23.42 4.47
C TYR A 221 11.74 -22.30 4.88
N THR A 222 13.07 -22.53 4.91
CA THR A 222 14.05 -21.48 5.23
C THR A 222 14.00 -20.29 4.29
N SER A 223 13.60 -20.49 3.05
CA SER A 223 13.51 -19.43 2.03
C SER A 223 12.20 -18.67 2.08
N LEU A 224 11.08 -19.34 2.41
CA LEU A 224 9.75 -18.74 2.38
C LEU A 224 9.34 -18.10 3.70
N VAL A 225 9.82 -18.61 4.84
CA VAL A 225 9.45 -18.07 6.15
C VAL A 225 9.80 -16.59 6.29
N PRO A 226 10.98 -16.09 5.86
CA PRO A 226 11.29 -14.67 5.93
C PRO A 226 10.33 -13.76 5.12
N SER A 227 9.75 -14.29 4.04
CA SER A 227 8.76 -13.52 3.26
C SER A 227 7.41 -13.37 3.96
N VAL A 228 7.10 -14.26 4.92
CA VAL A 228 5.85 -14.22 5.71
C VAL A 228 6.05 -13.49 7.03
N TYR A 229 7.24 -13.62 7.61
CA TYR A 229 7.65 -12.99 8.87
C TYR A 229 8.96 -12.22 8.67
N PRO A 230 8.91 -10.98 8.20
CA PRO A 230 10.12 -10.20 7.87
C PRO A 230 11.04 -9.94 9.07
N ASN A 231 10.49 -9.89 10.27
CA ASN A 231 11.22 -9.55 11.52
C ASN A 231 11.94 -10.77 12.14
N ILE A 232 12.42 -11.71 11.32
CA ILE A 232 13.15 -12.88 11.78
C ILE A 232 14.65 -12.72 11.49
N ASP A 233 15.48 -12.86 12.53
CA ASP A 233 16.94 -12.79 12.39
C ASP A 233 17.52 -14.03 11.70
N SER A 234 16.96 -15.20 11.96
CA SER A 234 17.41 -16.44 11.34
C SER A 234 16.32 -17.51 11.34
N VAL A 235 16.32 -18.38 10.34
CA VAL A 235 15.40 -19.50 10.21
C VAL A 235 16.18 -20.79 9.98
N THR A 236 15.84 -21.81 10.74
CA THR A 236 16.32 -23.18 10.51
C THR A 236 15.12 -24.11 10.40
N ALA A 237 15.07 -24.93 9.38
CA ALA A 237 14.04 -25.96 9.22
C ALA A 237 14.65 -27.33 9.08
N TYR A 238 14.04 -28.32 9.71
CA TYR A 238 14.47 -29.72 9.64
C TYR A 238 13.28 -30.68 9.71
N GLY A 239 13.45 -31.87 9.13
CA GLY A 239 12.42 -32.89 9.17
C GLY A 239 12.32 -33.55 10.54
N GLY A 240 11.13 -33.99 10.95
CA GLY A 240 10.93 -34.68 12.20
C GLY A 240 11.63 -36.05 12.28
N GLU A 241 12.07 -36.59 11.14
CA GLU A 241 12.91 -37.80 11.07
C GLU A 241 14.31 -37.61 11.64
N GLU A 242 14.80 -36.39 11.78
CA GLU A 242 16.09 -36.05 12.37
C GLU A 242 16.06 -36.03 13.91
N LEU A 243 14.87 -36.13 14.50
CA LEU A 243 14.70 -36.14 15.95
C LEU A 243 14.92 -37.54 16.56
N ASP A 244 15.30 -37.56 17.83
CA ASP A 244 15.33 -38.77 18.63
C ASP A 244 14.35 -38.67 19.81
N PRO A 245 13.23 -39.41 19.85
CA PRO A 245 12.75 -40.37 18.82
C PRO A 245 12.19 -39.63 17.54
N PRO A 246 12.29 -40.27 16.36
CA PRO A 246 11.83 -39.70 15.12
C PRO A 246 10.32 -39.40 15.10
N GLN A 247 9.94 -38.22 14.55
CA GLN A 247 8.55 -37.80 14.38
C GLN A 247 8.24 -37.60 12.89
N TYR A 248 7.91 -38.69 12.20
CA TYR A 248 7.63 -38.67 10.77
C TYR A 248 6.43 -37.79 10.40
N GLY A 249 6.50 -37.15 9.23
CA GLY A 249 5.43 -36.29 8.69
C GLY A 249 5.31 -34.92 9.35
N LYS A 250 6.30 -34.50 10.13
CA LYS A 250 6.39 -33.18 10.74
C LYS A 250 7.62 -32.44 10.23
N VAL A 251 7.50 -31.15 10.13
CA VAL A 251 8.61 -30.21 9.88
C VAL A 251 8.68 -29.29 11.09
N PHE A 252 9.89 -29.06 11.56
CA PHE A 252 10.18 -28.11 12.65
C PHE A 252 10.88 -26.88 12.07
N ILE A 253 10.46 -25.73 12.49
CA ILE A 253 10.97 -24.43 12.06
C ILE A 253 11.37 -23.65 13.29
#